data_589a4aa1f627b778bd2c94b28e635ac4
#
_entry.id   589a4aa1f627b778bd2c94b28e635ac4
#
_cell.length_a   1.000
_cell.length_b   1.000
_cell.length_c   1.000
_cell.angle_alpha   90.00
_cell.angle_beta   90.00
_cell.angle_gamma   90.00
#
_symmetry.space_group_name_H-M   'P 1'
#
loop_
_entity.id
_entity.type
_entity.pdbx_description
1 polymer ?
#
loop_
_entity_poly.entity_id
_entity_poly.type
_entity_poly.pdbx_seq_one_letter_code
_entity_poly.pdbx_strand_id
1 'polypeptide(L)'
;MMEWMKLSERKLWLTIDSDDIRHLPRYQGHPLRSRHPLPMDCTKSDPSPELKIGMEGFSRWFAEAGEVTLFLIADQLDSVDFKNWLKPMLDTGRLRIASHGNTHRSWAAWPEDVEGFTAELQIATKRLKEFSGEAWRPWFRAPAGYIAPWMAQVLSKLGYVVDSSVNPSALLKRKTGHGNNWNKVVAAMKNNGLVERQWLTKKVLGLSLPSCGPALHKTFLKSISRRQWLSQSSLEHATDSDIEDSDAEIVTVYWHLLDHARNSGKWLPPL
;
A
#
# COMPACT_ATOMS: atom_id res chain seq x y z
N MET A 1 39.65 13.03 15.04
CA MET A 1 38.54 13.71 14.37
C MET A 1 37.34 12.77 14.55
N MET A 2 36.46 13.05 15.53
CA MET A 2 35.26 12.24 15.75
C MET A 2 34.28 12.55 14.61
N GLU A 3 34.08 11.56 13.74
CA GLU A 3 33.03 11.56 12.75
C GLU A 3 31.69 11.54 13.51
N TRP A 4 31.00 12.68 13.50
CA TRP A 4 29.64 12.75 14.03
C TRP A 4 28.80 11.87 13.11
N MET A 5 28.48 10.65 13.57
CA MET A 5 27.41 9.85 12.98
C MET A 5 26.16 10.76 12.99
N LYS A 6 25.80 11.31 11.82
CA LYS A 6 24.48 11.87 11.62
C LYS A 6 23.49 10.76 11.95
N LEU A 7 22.83 10.87 13.09
CA LEU A 7 21.58 10.13 13.30
C LEU A 7 20.71 10.50 12.11
N SER A 8 20.43 9.53 11.25
CA SER A 8 19.52 9.72 10.12
C SER A 8 18.19 10.16 10.71
N GLU A 9 17.75 11.37 10.39
CA GLU A 9 16.46 11.86 10.86
C GLU A 9 15.37 11.02 10.22
N ARG A 10 14.56 10.38 11.06
CA ARG A 10 13.43 9.56 10.61
C ARG A 10 12.44 10.44 9.85
N LYS A 11 12.01 9.98 8.70
CA LYS A 11 11.02 10.68 7.87
C LYS A 11 9.73 9.87 7.73
N LEU A 12 8.63 10.55 7.49
CA LEU A 12 7.29 9.96 7.38
C LEU A 12 6.91 9.78 5.91
N TRP A 13 6.52 8.58 5.54
CA TRP A 13 5.94 8.29 4.24
C TRP A 13 4.46 7.96 4.37
N LEU A 14 3.61 8.86 3.87
CA LEU A 14 2.16 8.71 3.83
C LEU A 14 1.77 7.90 2.61
N THR A 15 1.11 6.77 2.84
CA THR A 15 0.68 5.89 1.75
C THR A 15 -0.77 5.47 1.92
N ILE A 16 -1.47 5.28 0.81
CA ILE A 16 -2.86 4.89 0.79
C ILE A 16 -3.07 3.81 -0.27
N ASP A 17 -3.90 2.82 0.03
CA ASP A 17 -4.28 1.77 -0.92
C ASP A 17 -5.66 2.08 -1.51
N SER A 18 -5.81 1.89 -2.81
CA SER A 18 -7.02 2.28 -3.54
C SER A 18 -8.16 1.26 -3.50
N ASP A 19 -8.05 0.23 -2.66
CA ASP A 19 -9.03 -0.86 -2.59
C ASP A 19 -10.48 -0.37 -2.59
N ASP A 20 -11.30 -0.99 -3.43
CA ASP A 20 -12.75 -0.91 -3.39
C ASP A 20 -13.36 -2.17 -2.76
N ILE A 21 -14.64 -2.18 -2.50
CA ILE A 21 -15.40 -3.33 -1.97
C ILE A 21 -15.13 -4.58 -2.79
N ARG A 22 -15.14 -4.49 -4.12
CA ARG A 22 -14.89 -5.62 -5.03
C ARG A 22 -13.49 -6.24 -4.87
N HIS A 23 -12.50 -5.46 -4.42
CA HIS A 23 -11.12 -5.90 -4.22
C HIS A 23 -10.89 -6.62 -2.89
N LEU A 24 -11.86 -6.58 -1.98
CA LEU A 24 -11.68 -7.24 -0.68
C LEU A 24 -11.50 -8.75 -0.87
N PRO A 25 -10.52 -9.38 -0.19
CA PRO A 25 -10.23 -10.81 -0.35
C PRO A 25 -11.39 -11.76 -0.10
N ARG A 26 -12.45 -11.31 0.59
CA ARG A 26 -13.68 -12.11 0.79
C ARG A 26 -14.49 -12.27 -0.49
N TYR A 27 -14.33 -11.40 -1.47
CA TYR A 27 -15.05 -11.44 -2.75
C TYR A 27 -14.19 -11.98 -3.88
N GLN A 28 -12.91 -11.59 -3.95
CA GLN A 28 -12.02 -12.01 -5.04
C GLN A 28 -10.55 -12.05 -4.64
N GLY A 29 -9.73 -12.66 -5.49
CA GLY A 29 -8.27 -12.59 -5.43
C GLY A 29 -7.59 -13.51 -4.42
N HIS A 30 -8.32 -14.29 -3.61
CA HIS A 30 -7.72 -15.15 -2.58
C HIS A 30 -8.31 -16.58 -2.61
N PRO A 31 -7.48 -17.65 -2.67
CA PRO A 31 -7.96 -19.02 -2.88
C PRO A 31 -8.89 -19.55 -1.77
N LEU A 32 -8.68 -19.12 -0.54
CA LEU A 32 -9.43 -19.63 0.63
C LEU A 32 -10.44 -18.62 1.20
N ARG A 33 -10.31 -17.32 0.89
CA ARG A 33 -11.15 -16.26 1.47
C ARG A 33 -12.23 -15.76 0.53
N SER A 34 -12.03 -15.89 -0.77
CA SER A 34 -13.01 -15.46 -1.80
C SER A 34 -14.18 -16.46 -1.86
N ARG A 35 -15.11 -16.33 -0.92
CA ARG A 35 -16.27 -17.27 -0.76
C ARG A 35 -17.62 -16.57 -0.81
N HIS A 36 -17.64 -15.25 -0.87
CA HIS A 36 -18.87 -14.47 -0.91
C HIS A 36 -19.11 -13.95 -2.32
N PRO A 37 -20.34 -13.90 -2.79
CA PRO A 37 -20.69 -13.21 -4.01
C PRO A 37 -20.41 -11.70 -3.84
N LEU A 38 -20.05 -11.04 -4.93
CA LEU A 38 -19.92 -9.59 -4.95
C LEU A 38 -21.32 -8.97 -4.73
N PRO A 39 -21.46 -7.91 -3.91
CA PRO A 39 -22.71 -7.19 -3.78
C PRO A 39 -23.24 -6.69 -5.13
N MET A 40 -24.58 -6.69 -5.32
CA MET A 40 -25.20 -6.33 -6.61
C MET A 40 -24.95 -4.88 -7.04
N ASP A 41 -24.68 -3.99 -6.10
CA ASP A 41 -24.37 -2.58 -6.33
C ASP A 41 -22.88 -2.31 -6.62
N CYS A 42 -22.04 -3.36 -6.61
CA CYS A 42 -20.62 -3.28 -6.97
C CYS A 42 -20.43 -3.79 -8.40
N THR A 43 -20.17 -2.88 -9.34
CA THR A 43 -19.77 -3.26 -10.70
C THR A 43 -18.25 -3.48 -10.79
N LYS A 44 -17.78 -4.13 -11.88
CA LYS A 44 -16.35 -4.33 -12.09
C LYS A 44 -15.61 -3.06 -12.52
N SER A 45 -16.32 -2.05 -13.01
CA SER A 45 -15.72 -0.84 -13.57
C SER A 45 -15.93 0.39 -12.68
N ASP A 46 -17.14 0.60 -12.14
CA ASP A 46 -17.42 1.81 -11.38
C ASP A 46 -17.09 1.67 -9.88
N PRO A 47 -16.67 2.78 -9.23
CA PRO A 47 -16.50 2.81 -7.79
C PRO A 47 -17.79 2.43 -7.07
N SER A 48 -17.68 1.57 -6.04
CA SER A 48 -18.80 1.25 -5.17
C SER A 48 -19.38 2.50 -4.49
N PRO A 49 -20.64 2.46 -4.02
CA PRO A 49 -21.20 3.59 -3.26
C PRO A 49 -20.31 4.00 -2.07
N GLU A 50 -19.73 3.03 -1.37
CA GLU A 50 -18.81 3.28 -0.26
C GLU A 50 -17.52 3.94 -0.74
N LEU A 51 -16.94 3.48 -1.86
CA LEU A 51 -15.74 4.10 -2.39
C LEU A 51 -16.01 5.53 -2.85
N LYS A 52 -17.17 5.84 -3.45
CA LYS A 52 -17.54 7.23 -3.81
C LYS A 52 -17.53 8.15 -2.59
N ILE A 53 -18.09 7.72 -1.46
CA ILE A 53 -18.01 8.46 -0.19
C ILE A 53 -16.55 8.59 0.26
N GLY A 54 -15.77 7.53 0.12
CA GLY A 54 -14.34 7.51 0.44
C GLY A 54 -13.53 8.49 -0.41
N MET A 55 -13.79 8.53 -1.71
CA MET A 55 -13.17 9.47 -2.66
C MET A 55 -13.43 10.93 -2.28
N GLU A 56 -14.68 11.27 -1.94
CA GLU A 56 -15.02 12.62 -1.46
C GLU A 56 -14.32 12.96 -0.14
N GLY A 57 -14.30 12.02 0.82
CA GLY A 57 -13.62 12.17 2.10
C GLY A 57 -12.11 12.37 1.93
N PHE A 58 -11.51 11.60 1.05
CA PHE A 58 -10.09 11.74 0.69
C PHE A 58 -9.80 13.09 0.04
N SER A 59 -10.61 13.54 -0.92
CA SER A 59 -10.41 14.82 -1.59
C SER A 59 -10.38 15.99 -0.59
N ARG A 60 -11.28 15.99 0.39
CA ARG A 60 -11.30 17.03 1.44
C ARG A 60 -10.02 17.00 2.29
N TRP A 61 -9.59 15.81 2.69
CA TRP A 61 -8.35 15.65 3.47
C TRP A 61 -7.12 16.02 2.65
N PHE A 62 -7.05 15.57 1.39
CA PHE A 62 -5.91 15.80 0.49
C PHE A 62 -5.71 17.29 0.15
N ALA A 63 -6.76 18.11 0.19
CA ALA A 63 -6.67 19.55 -0.04
C ALA A 63 -5.67 20.23 0.92
N GLU A 64 -5.57 19.73 2.15
CA GLU A 64 -4.70 20.26 3.21
C GLU A 64 -3.46 19.37 3.47
N ALA A 65 -3.44 18.16 2.95
CA ALA A 65 -2.34 17.22 3.14
C ALA A 65 -1.10 17.62 2.35
N GLY A 66 0.07 17.15 2.82
CA GLY A 66 1.32 17.19 2.08
C GLY A 66 1.37 16.13 0.97
N GLU A 67 2.57 15.66 0.67
CA GLU A 67 2.78 14.61 -0.35
C GLU A 67 2.28 13.25 0.13
N VAL A 68 1.58 12.54 -0.76
CA VAL A 68 0.97 11.23 -0.50
C VAL A 68 1.25 10.29 -1.67
N THR A 69 1.49 9.02 -1.37
CA THR A 69 1.58 7.97 -2.40
C THR A 69 0.30 7.12 -2.40
N LEU A 70 -0.37 7.06 -3.54
CA LEU A 70 -1.49 6.16 -3.79
C LEU A 70 -0.97 4.90 -4.49
N PHE A 71 -1.05 3.77 -3.80
CA PHE A 71 -0.88 2.45 -4.39
C PHE A 71 -2.16 2.07 -5.10
N LEU A 72 -2.16 2.24 -6.42
CA LEU A 72 -3.34 2.17 -7.27
C LEU A 72 -3.50 0.78 -7.90
N ILE A 73 -4.70 0.20 -7.78
CA ILE A 73 -5.10 -1.00 -8.50
C ILE A 73 -5.47 -0.59 -9.92
N ALA A 74 -4.77 -1.13 -10.92
CA ALA A 74 -4.87 -0.62 -12.28
C ALA A 74 -6.23 -0.85 -12.95
N ASP A 75 -7.03 -1.84 -12.54
CA ASP A 75 -8.38 -2.08 -13.07
C ASP A 75 -9.38 -0.97 -12.73
N GLN A 76 -9.09 -0.14 -11.70
CA GLN A 76 -9.90 1.04 -11.38
C GLN A 76 -9.84 2.11 -12.49
N LEU A 77 -8.80 2.08 -13.33
CA LEU A 77 -8.70 2.93 -14.50
C LEU A 77 -9.69 2.55 -15.64
N ASP A 78 -10.45 1.48 -15.49
CA ASP A 78 -11.57 1.19 -16.39
C ASP A 78 -12.76 2.13 -16.14
N SER A 79 -12.87 2.69 -14.92
CA SER A 79 -13.90 3.67 -14.59
C SER A 79 -13.53 5.06 -15.05
N VAL A 80 -14.44 5.69 -15.80
CA VAL A 80 -14.33 7.10 -16.19
C VAL A 80 -14.47 8.00 -14.97
N ASP A 81 -15.41 7.67 -14.07
CA ASP A 81 -15.65 8.44 -12.84
C ASP A 81 -14.41 8.48 -11.96
N PHE A 82 -13.75 7.32 -11.77
CA PHE A 82 -12.54 7.22 -10.97
C PHE A 82 -11.38 8.04 -11.58
N LYS A 83 -11.19 7.94 -12.91
CA LYS A 83 -10.16 8.73 -13.61
C LYS A 83 -10.40 10.23 -13.50
N ASN A 84 -11.65 10.68 -13.71
CA ASN A 84 -12.00 12.08 -13.62
C ASN A 84 -11.82 12.64 -12.20
N TRP A 85 -12.10 11.83 -11.19
CA TRP A 85 -11.85 12.19 -9.80
C TRP A 85 -10.35 12.30 -9.48
N LEU A 86 -9.52 11.40 -10.00
CA LEU A 86 -8.09 11.33 -9.66
C LEU A 86 -7.27 12.42 -10.37
N LYS A 87 -7.64 12.78 -11.59
CA LYS A 87 -6.88 13.70 -12.45
C LYS A 87 -6.54 15.05 -11.82
N PRO A 88 -7.49 15.80 -11.21
CA PRO A 88 -7.15 17.07 -10.56
C PRO A 88 -6.15 16.96 -9.43
N MET A 89 -6.07 15.81 -8.77
CA MET A 89 -5.10 15.59 -7.69
C MET A 89 -3.69 15.32 -8.24
N LEU A 90 -3.57 14.67 -9.40
CA LEU A 90 -2.29 14.51 -10.09
C LEU A 90 -1.71 15.87 -10.49
N ASP A 91 -2.55 16.78 -10.98
CA ASP A 91 -2.15 18.12 -11.41
C ASP A 91 -1.57 18.98 -10.26
N THR A 92 -1.80 18.60 -9.01
CA THR A 92 -1.20 19.30 -7.84
C THR A 92 0.28 19.01 -7.65
N GLY A 93 0.84 17.98 -8.27
CA GLY A 93 2.21 17.48 -8.06
C GLY A 93 2.47 16.86 -6.69
N ARG A 94 1.44 16.80 -5.79
CA ARG A 94 1.57 16.24 -4.43
C ARG A 94 1.17 14.78 -4.33
N LEU A 95 0.52 14.22 -5.36
CA LEU A 95 0.09 12.83 -5.40
C LEU A 95 1.07 12.00 -6.25
N ARG A 96 1.70 11.02 -5.61
CA ARG A 96 2.49 9.99 -6.30
C ARG A 96 1.61 8.78 -6.58
N ILE A 97 1.78 8.15 -7.73
CA ILE A 97 1.08 6.91 -8.09
C ILE A 97 2.10 5.76 -8.11
N ALA A 98 1.78 4.71 -7.39
CA ALA A 98 2.55 3.47 -7.34
C ALA A 98 1.63 2.26 -7.61
N SER A 99 2.20 1.09 -7.86
CA SER A 99 1.43 -0.10 -8.25
C SER A 99 0.90 -0.88 -7.05
N HIS A 100 -0.42 -1.17 -7.06
CA HIS A 100 -1.07 -2.16 -6.19
C HIS A 100 -1.57 -3.38 -6.98
N GLY A 101 -0.86 -3.73 -8.08
CA GLY A 101 -1.27 -4.77 -9.01
C GLY A 101 -2.34 -4.33 -10.00
N ASN A 102 -2.83 -5.27 -10.81
CA ASN A 102 -3.87 -5.01 -11.80
C ASN A 102 -5.28 -5.29 -11.26
N THR A 103 -5.48 -6.43 -10.59
CA THR A 103 -6.80 -6.93 -10.15
C THR A 103 -6.89 -7.22 -8.65
N HIS A 104 -5.95 -6.79 -7.86
CA HIS A 104 -5.85 -7.03 -6.42
C HIS A 104 -5.75 -8.53 -6.03
N ARG A 105 -5.12 -9.36 -6.87
CA ARG A 105 -4.87 -10.77 -6.57
C ARG A 105 -3.82 -10.94 -5.48
N SER A 106 -4.14 -11.70 -4.42
CA SER A 106 -3.23 -12.03 -3.32
C SER A 106 -2.22 -13.12 -3.74
N TRP A 107 -1.25 -12.79 -4.59
CA TRP A 107 -0.40 -13.74 -5.31
C TRP A 107 0.30 -14.75 -4.39
N ALA A 108 0.89 -14.33 -3.28
CA ALA A 108 1.55 -15.26 -2.35
C ALA A 108 0.59 -16.20 -1.58
N ALA A 109 -0.73 -16.05 -1.73
CA ALA A 109 -1.72 -16.99 -1.21
C ALA A 109 -2.03 -18.13 -2.19
N TRP A 110 -1.62 -18.01 -3.46
CA TRP A 110 -1.70 -19.00 -4.50
C TRP A 110 -0.38 -19.78 -4.65
N PRO A 111 -0.35 -20.93 -5.33
CA PRO A 111 0.91 -21.52 -5.78
C PRO A 111 1.75 -20.51 -6.55
N GLU A 112 3.07 -20.67 -6.53
CA GLU A 112 3.99 -19.83 -7.28
C GLU A 112 3.65 -19.85 -8.78
N ASP A 113 3.46 -18.66 -9.35
CA ASP A 113 3.12 -18.45 -10.76
C ASP A 113 3.85 -17.19 -11.24
N VAL A 114 5.12 -17.38 -11.61
CA VAL A 114 6.01 -16.30 -12.05
C VAL A 114 5.51 -15.67 -13.35
N GLU A 115 5.01 -16.47 -14.28
CA GLU A 115 4.54 -16.00 -15.59
C GLU A 115 3.27 -15.17 -15.45
N GLY A 116 2.27 -15.67 -14.71
CA GLY A 116 1.02 -14.95 -14.46
C GLY A 116 1.24 -13.65 -13.69
N PHE A 117 2.11 -13.65 -12.66
CA PHE A 117 2.45 -12.44 -11.93
C PHE A 117 3.18 -11.41 -12.81
N THR A 118 4.12 -11.86 -13.66
CA THR A 118 4.82 -10.99 -14.60
C THR A 118 3.85 -10.34 -15.58
N ALA A 119 2.97 -11.13 -16.20
CA ALA A 119 1.98 -10.63 -17.16
C ALA A 119 1.03 -9.61 -16.52
N GLU A 120 0.53 -9.90 -15.30
CA GLU A 120 -0.36 -8.98 -14.59
C GLU A 120 0.34 -7.66 -14.25
N LEU A 121 1.60 -7.71 -13.78
CA LEU A 121 2.34 -6.50 -13.47
C LEU A 121 2.72 -5.69 -14.70
N GLN A 122 3.03 -6.33 -15.83
CA GLN A 122 3.26 -5.61 -17.09
C GLN A 122 2.05 -4.80 -17.51
N ILE A 123 0.85 -5.39 -17.43
CA ILE A 123 -0.42 -4.70 -17.70
C ILE A 123 -0.61 -3.54 -16.73
N ALA A 124 -0.46 -3.79 -15.43
CA ALA A 124 -0.61 -2.76 -14.41
C ALA A 124 0.36 -1.59 -14.62
N THR A 125 1.66 -1.89 -14.79
CA THR A 125 2.70 -0.88 -14.98
C THR A 125 2.40 0.00 -16.20
N LYS A 126 2.05 -0.61 -17.34
CA LYS A 126 1.73 0.13 -18.55
C LYS A 126 0.57 1.09 -18.32
N ARG A 127 -0.55 0.59 -17.80
CA ARG A 127 -1.77 1.38 -17.54
C ARG A 127 -1.52 2.54 -16.57
N LEU A 128 -0.80 2.27 -15.48
CA LEU A 128 -0.50 3.26 -14.45
C LEU A 128 0.43 4.35 -14.98
N LYS A 129 1.49 3.97 -15.71
CA LYS A 129 2.42 4.94 -16.33
C LYS A 129 1.71 5.84 -17.37
N GLU A 130 0.93 5.24 -18.24
CA GLU A 130 0.19 5.98 -19.28
C GLU A 130 -0.82 6.97 -18.70
N PHE A 131 -1.46 6.61 -17.57
CA PHE A 131 -2.46 7.46 -16.93
C PHE A 131 -1.82 8.57 -16.07
N SER A 132 -0.80 8.26 -15.28
CA SER A 132 -0.28 9.16 -14.25
C SER A 132 0.93 9.99 -14.68
N GLY A 133 1.56 9.67 -15.83
CA GLY A 133 2.68 10.44 -16.36
C GLY A 133 3.81 10.64 -15.34
N GLU A 134 4.15 11.90 -15.05
CA GLU A 134 5.22 12.28 -14.12
C GLU A 134 4.94 11.91 -12.65
N ALA A 135 3.69 11.68 -12.28
CA ALA A 135 3.33 11.24 -10.94
C ALA A 135 3.64 9.75 -10.69
N TRP A 136 3.93 8.96 -11.73
CA TRP A 136 4.29 7.56 -11.61
C TRP A 136 5.60 7.36 -10.85
N ARG A 137 5.57 6.38 -9.91
CA ARG A 137 6.78 5.88 -9.24
C ARG A 137 6.87 4.36 -9.38
N PRO A 138 8.07 3.82 -9.70
CA PRO A 138 8.29 2.37 -9.85
C PRO A 138 8.33 1.68 -8.48
N TRP A 139 7.31 1.89 -7.69
CA TRP A 139 7.15 1.32 -6.37
C TRP A 139 5.97 0.36 -6.36
N PHE A 140 6.07 -0.68 -5.57
CA PHE A 140 5.07 -1.74 -5.51
C PHE A 140 4.58 -1.97 -4.09
N ARG A 141 3.31 -2.33 -3.98
CA ARG A 141 2.71 -2.91 -2.78
C ARG A 141 1.85 -4.08 -3.18
N ALA A 142 2.10 -5.25 -2.54
CA ALA A 142 1.35 -6.46 -2.83
C ALA A 142 -0.10 -6.35 -2.31
N PRO A 143 -1.09 -6.73 -3.14
CA PRO A 143 -2.48 -6.82 -2.75
C PRO A 143 -2.68 -7.54 -1.41
N ALA A 144 -3.40 -6.87 -0.50
CA ALA A 144 -3.63 -7.32 0.87
C ALA A 144 -2.33 -7.71 1.63
N GLY A 145 -1.15 -7.26 1.21
CA GLY A 145 0.15 -7.56 1.81
C GLY A 145 0.62 -9.01 1.62
N TYR A 146 0.15 -9.70 0.59
CA TYR A 146 0.59 -11.06 0.26
C TYR A 146 1.81 -11.01 -0.66
N ILE A 147 3.00 -11.13 -0.08
CA ILE A 147 4.30 -11.03 -0.77
C ILE A 147 5.18 -12.23 -0.44
N ALA A 148 5.77 -12.87 -1.43
CA ALA A 148 6.66 -14.02 -1.27
C ALA A 148 8.04 -13.73 -1.87
N PRO A 149 9.10 -14.43 -1.41
CA PRO A 149 10.47 -14.19 -1.88
C PRO A 149 10.65 -14.27 -3.40
N TRP A 150 9.94 -15.19 -4.07
CA TRP A 150 10.03 -15.37 -5.51
C TRP A 150 9.55 -14.14 -6.33
N MET A 151 8.67 -13.32 -5.74
CA MET A 151 8.13 -12.12 -6.40
C MET A 151 9.20 -11.02 -6.56
N ALA A 152 10.24 -11.01 -5.71
CA ALA A 152 11.28 -9.99 -5.74
C ALA A 152 12.03 -9.93 -7.09
N GLN A 153 12.36 -11.09 -7.68
CA GLN A 153 13.04 -11.13 -8.96
C GLN A 153 12.17 -10.58 -10.10
N VAL A 154 10.86 -10.84 -10.06
CA VAL A 154 9.92 -10.30 -11.05
C VAL A 154 9.83 -8.79 -10.94
N LEU A 155 9.67 -8.27 -9.72
CA LEU A 155 9.62 -6.83 -9.47
C LEU A 155 10.87 -6.13 -10.01
N SER A 156 12.05 -6.63 -9.66
CA SER A 156 13.33 -6.08 -10.12
C SER A 156 13.46 -6.11 -11.66
N LYS A 157 13.12 -7.23 -12.30
CA LYS A 157 13.16 -7.35 -13.76
C LYS A 157 12.21 -6.39 -14.48
N LEU A 158 11.11 -6.02 -13.86
CA LEU A 158 10.13 -5.06 -14.39
C LEU A 158 10.48 -3.60 -14.05
N GLY A 159 11.64 -3.36 -13.40
CA GLY A 159 12.14 -2.03 -13.09
C GLY A 159 11.52 -1.37 -11.87
N TYR A 160 10.88 -2.14 -10.98
CA TYR A 160 10.50 -1.64 -9.67
C TYR A 160 11.75 -1.45 -8.80
N VAL A 161 11.76 -0.41 -7.96
CA VAL A 161 12.90 -0.07 -7.09
C VAL A 161 12.55 -0.13 -5.61
N VAL A 162 11.27 0.03 -5.26
CA VAL A 162 10.78 -0.04 -3.87
C VAL A 162 9.66 -1.06 -3.77
N ASP A 163 9.71 -1.91 -2.74
CA ASP A 163 8.56 -2.68 -2.26
C ASP A 163 8.09 -2.14 -0.91
N SER A 164 6.79 -2.09 -0.71
CA SER A 164 6.18 -1.72 0.58
C SER A 164 5.06 -2.69 0.93
N SER A 165 5.39 -3.97 1.01
CA SER A 165 4.41 -5.04 1.28
C SER A 165 4.58 -5.68 2.65
N VAL A 166 5.76 -5.56 3.26
CA VAL A 166 6.10 -6.27 4.49
C VAL A 166 5.47 -5.62 5.72
N ASN A 167 4.65 -6.39 6.42
CA ASN A 167 4.24 -6.08 7.78
C ASN A 167 4.98 -7.02 8.74
N PRO A 168 6.02 -6.56 9.47
CA PRO A 168 6.89 -7.42 10.28
C PRO A 168 6.20 -8.04 11.50
N SER A 169 4.86 -8.10 11.51
CA SER A 169 4.09 -8.76 12.56
C SER A 169 4.09 -10.27 12.41
N ALA A 170 4.40 -10.99 13.49
CA ALA A 170 4.33 -12.44 13.53
C ALA A 170 2.91 -12.97 13.26
N LEU A 171 1.87 -12.18 13.58
CA LEU A 171 0.47 -12.51 13.33
C LEU A 171 0.13 -12.63 11.84
N LEU A 172 0.93 -12.01 10.98
CA LEU A 172 0.69 -11.91 9.54
C LEU A 172 1.66 -12.74 8.69
N LYS A 173 2.53 -13.55 9.32
CA LYS A 173 3.54 -14.35 8.60
C LYS A 173 3.00 -15.25 7.49
N ARG A 174 1.71 -15.67 7.57
CA ARG A 174 1.08 -16.48 6.52
C ARG A 174 0.98 -15.77 5.17
N LYS A 175 1.13 -14.45 5.14
CA LYS A 175 1.10 -13.65 3.92
C LYS A 175 2.39 -13.74 3.10
N THR A 176 3.43 -14.39 3.61
CA THR A 176 4.71 -14.59 2.91
C THR A 176 4.73 -15.81 1.98
N GLY A 177 3.60 -16.52 1.84
CA GLY A 177 3.53 -17.80 1.15
C GLY A 177 3.96 -18.99 2.03
N HIS A 178 3.69 -20.20 1.54
CA HIS A 178 3.98 -21.43 2.28
C HIS A 178 5.48 -21.61 2.52
N GLY A 179 5.87 -21.96 3.75
CA GLY A 179 7.28 -22.21 4.12
C GLY A 179 8.18 -20.98 4.19
N ASN A 180 7.63 -19.77 4.06
CA ASN A 180 8.37 -18.52 4.11
C ASN A 180 8.12 -17.73 5.40
N ASN A 181 8.87 -16.65 5.56
CA ASN A 181 8.73 -15.66 6.63
C ASN A 181 9.19 -14.28 6.15
N TRP A 182 8.93 -13.25 6.94
CA TRP A 182 9.27 -11.87 6.60
C TRP A 182 10.77 -11.65 6.33
N ASN A 183 11.66 -12.30 7.09
CA ASN A 183 13.10 -12.14 6.89
C ASN A 183 13.55 -12.66 5.52
N LYS A 184 12.97 -13.78 5.05
CA LYS A 184 13.25 -14.30 3.70
C LYS A 184 12.74 -13.35 2.62
N VAL A 185 11.58 -12.71 2.81
CA VAL A 185 11.05 -11.71 1.87
C VAL A 185 11.98 -10.51 1.81
N VAL A 186 12.31 -9.90 2.96
CA VAL A 186 13.22 -8.74 3.04
C VAL A 186 14.58 -9.06 2.41
N ALA A 187 15.15 -10.23 2.72
CA ALA A 187 16.41 -10.66 2.11
C ALA A 187 16.29 -10.82 0.58
N ALA A 188 15.19 -11.37 0.08
CA ALA A 188 14.95 -11.51 -1.35
C ALA A 188 14.83 -10.13 -2.03
N MET A 189 14.12 -9.17 -1.44
CA MET A 189 14.02 -7.80 -1.95
C MET A 189 15.42 -7.18 -2.07
N LYS A 190 16.19 -7.18 -0.97
CA LYS A 190 17.55 -6.66 -0.95
C LYS A 190 18.47 -7.33 -1.97
N ASN A 191 18.44 -8.66 -2.08
CA ASN A 191 19.28 -9.43 -3.02
C ASN A 191 18.94 -9.14 -4.49
N ASN A 192 17.74 -8.62 -4.77
CA ASN A 192 17.31 -8.22 -6.11
C ASN A 192 17.38 -6.70 -6.32
N GLY A 193 18.03 -5.94 -5.42
CA GLY A 193 18.23 -4.50 -5.56
C GLY A 193 17.00 -3.65 -5.24
N LEU A 194 15.99 -4.21 -4.55
CA LEU A 194 14.82 -3.45 -4.13
C LEU A 194 14.98 -2.93 -2.70
N VAL A 195 14.50 -1.72 -2.47
CA VAL A 195 14.37 -1.15 -1.13
C VAL A 195 13.04 -1.60 -0.54
N GLU A 196 13.09 -2.29 0.61
CA GLU A 196 11.88 -2.72 1.32
C GLU A 196 11.48 -1.70 2.39
N ARG A 197 10.31 -1.08 2.24
CA ARG A 197 9.72 -0.11 3.18
C ARG A 197 8.64 -0.77 4.02
N GLN A 198 9.06 -1.34 5.16
CA GLN A 198 8.18 -2.07 6.06
C GLN A 198 7.15 -1.15 6.73
N TRP A 199 5.94 -1.66 6.91
CA TRP A 199 4.86 -0.90 7.56
C TRP A 199 5.10 -0.73 9.06
N LEU A 200 4.67 0.41 9.56
CA LEU A 200 4.72 0.74 10.98
C LEU A 200 4.04 -0.34 11.82
N THR A 201 4.75 -0.83 12.82
CA THR A 201 4.26 -1.76 13.84
C THR A 201 4.54 -1.23 15.22
N LYS A 202 3.81 -1.74 16.21
CA LYS A 202 4.06 -1.45 17.62
C LYS A 202 4.55 -2.70 18.35
N LYS A 203 5.69 -2.61 19.01
CA LYS A 203 6.15 -3.68 19.92
C LYS A 203 5.37 -3.60 21.25
N VAL A 204 4.75 -4.71 21.63
CA VAL A 204 4.04 -4.88 22.91
C VAL A 204 4.48 -6.24 23.47
N LEU A 205 5.08 -6.26 24.65
CA LEU A 205 5.60 -7.47 25.30
C LEU A 205 6.46 -8.33 24.37
N GLY A 206 7.34 -7.72 23.59
CA GLY A 206 8.21 -8.40 22.62
C GLY A 206 7.57 -8.80 21.30
N LEU A 207 6.26 -8.66 21.14
CA LEU A 207 5.53 -8.97 19.91
C LEU A 207 5.32 -7.73 19.06
N SER A 208 5.62 -7.81 17.77
CA SER A 208 5.25 -6.76 16.80
C SER A 208 3.78 -6.90 16.41
N LEU A 209 2.97 -5.90 16.75
CA LEU A 209 1.56 -5.80 16.38
C LEU A 209 1.38 -4.87 15.17
N PRO A 210 0.45 -5.18 14.25
CA PRO A 210 0.13 -4.30 13.13
C PRO A 210 -0.39 -2.95 13.66
N SER A 211 0.05 -1.84 13.06
CA SER A 211 -0.40 -0.49 13.41
C SER A 211 -0.99 0.29 12.25
N CYS A 212 -1.11 -0.30 11.05
CA CYS A 212 -1.62 0.32 9.84
C CYS A 212 -2.83 -0.41 9.27
N GLY A 213 -3.54 0.22 8.35
CA GLY A 213 -4.69 -0.32 7.64
C GLY A 213 -5.77 -0.85 8.61
N PRO A 214 -6.21 -2.12 8.51
CA PRO A 214 -7.27 -2.66 9.34
C PRO A 214 -7.04 -2.56 10.85
N ALA A 215 -5.77 -2.42 11.33
CA ALA A 215 -5.47 -2.25 12.74
C ALA A 215 -6.01 -0.94 13.33
N LEU A 216 -6.14 0.10 12.50
CA LEU A 216 -6.71 1.40 12.87
C LEU A 216 -8.18 1.31 13.33
N HIS A 217 -8.86 0.21 12.99
CA HIS A 217 -10.29 0.02 13.21
C HIS A 217 -10.64 -1.16 14.12
N LYS A 218 -9.71 -2.08 14.37
CA LYS A 218 -9.93 -3.22 15.26
C LYS A 218 -9.95 -2.79 16.71
N THR A 219 -10.99 -3.15 17.44
CA THR A 219 -11.31 -2.68 18.80
C THR A 219 -10.11 -2.65 19.75
N PHE A 220 -9.33 -3.73 19.83
CA PHE A 220 -8.18 -3.79 20.75
C PHE A 220 -6.90 -3.15 20.20
N LEU A 221 -6.75 -3.02 18.87
CA LEU A 221 -5.57 -2.39 18.24
C LEU A 221 -5.76 -0.89 17.99
N LYS A 222 -6.99 -0.41 17.86
CA LYS A 222 -7.31 0.97 17.47
C LYS A 222 -6.58 2.02 18.30
N SER A 223 -6.67 1.93 19.61
CA SER A 223 -6.04 2.92 20.51
C SER A 223 -4.52 2.88 20.43
N ILE A 224 -3.94 1.67 20.35
CA ILE A 224 -2.49 1.47 20.22
C ILE A 224 -1.99 2.05 18.89
N SER A 225 -2.67 1.71 17.79
CA SER A 225 -2.32 2.18 16.46
C SER A 225 -2.43 3.71 16.35
N ARG A 226 -3.52 4.30 16.83
CA ARG A 226 -3.70 5.77 16.81
C ARG A 226 -2.62 6.50 17.59
N ARG A 227 -2.26 6.04 18.80
CA ARG A 227 -1.16 6.65 19.58
C ARG A 227 0.18 6.52 18.85
N GLN A 228 0.41 5.37 18.20
CA GLN A 228 1.63 5.13 17.44
C GLN A 228 1.75 6.09 16.24
N TRP A 229 0.63 6.38 15.56
CA TRP A 229 0.60 7.33 14.45
C TRP A 229 0.82 8.76 14.93
N LEU A 230 0.08 9.19 15.95
CA LEU A 230 0.22 10.53 16.54
C LEU A 230 1.67 10.82 16.99
N SER A 231 2.41 9.80 17.42
CA SER A 231 3.84 9.97 17.76
C SER A 231 4.75 10.15 16.54
N GLN A 232 4.24 10.02 15.32
CA GLN A 232 4.97 10.25 14.08
C GLN A 232 4.57 11.55 13.37
N SER A 233 3.52 12.25 13.84
CA SER A 233 2.94 13.42 13.13
C SER A 233 3.89 14.63 13.05
N SER A 234 4.94 14.68 13.86
CA SER A 234 5.95 15.75 13.82
C SER A 234 7.13 15.43 12.89
N LEU A 235 7.17 14.25 12.27
CA LEU A 235 8.24 13.89 11.34
C LEU A 235 8.06 14.64 10.02
N GLU A 236 9.16 15.03 9.40
CA GLU A 236 9.17 15.54 8.04
C GLU A 236 8.73 14.46 7.04
N HIS A 237 8.09 14.89 5.95
CA HIS A 237 7.68 13.98 4.90
C HIS A 237 8.88 13.51 4.09
N ALA A 238 8.91 12.22 3.78
CA ALA A 238 9.94 11.61 2.94
C ALA A 238 9.80 12.05 1.49
N THR A 239 10.91 12.48 0.88
CA THR A 239 11.03 12.72 -0.55
C THR A 239 11.18 11.40 -1.32
N ASP A 240 11.10 11.43 -2.65
CA ASP A 240 11.32 10.25 -3.49
C ASP A 240 12.72 9.67 -3.26
N SER A 241 13.75 10.52 -3.19
CA SER A 241 15.12 10.10 -2.92
C SER A 241 15.28 9.44 -1.54
N ASP A 242 14.58 9.92 -0.51
CA ASP A 242 14.59 9.27 0.80
C ASP A 242 13.92 7.89 0.75
N ILE A 243 12.81 7.77 0.00
CA ILE A 243 12.07 6.51 -0.11
C ILE A 243 12.89 5.45 -0.87
N GLU A 244 13.69 5.86 -1.83
CA GLU A 244 14.53 4.97 -2.64
C GLU A 244 15.92 4.71 -2.04
N ASP A 245 16.35 5.48 -1.04
CA ASP A 245 17.63 5.27 -0.35
C ASP A 245 17.52 4.19 0.73
N SER A 246 18.19 3.05 0.54
CA SER A 246 18.17 1.93 1.48
C SER A 246 18.64 2.28 2.90
N ASP A 247 19.43 3.34 3.06
CA ASP A 247 20.03 3.74 4.32
C ASP A 247 19.17 4.78 5.08
N ALA A 248 18.17 5.37 4.40
CA ALA A 248 17.25 6.31 5.04
C ALA A 248 16.27 5.60 5.98
N GLU A 249 16.06 6.17 7.16
CA GLU A 249 15.07 5.67 8.13
C GLU A 249 13.67 6.20 7.82
N ILE A 250 12.85 5.39 7.17
CA ILE A 250 11.50 5.77 6.78
C ILE A 250 10.44 5.09 7.66
N VAL A 251 9.52 5.89 8.19
CA VAL A 251 8.31 5.43 8.85
C VAL A 251 7.18 5.36 7.82
N THR A 252 6.86 4.16 7.39
CA THR A 252 5.79 3.94 6.41
C THR A 252 4.46 3.70 7.11
N VAL A 253 3.48 4.55 6.86
CA VAL A 253 2.10 4.39 7.33
C VAL A 253 1.16 4.22 6.16
N TYR A 254 0.11 3.38 6.32
CA TYR A 254 -0.89 3.22 5.28
C TYR A 254 -2.31 3.04 5.84
N TRP A 255 -3.27 3.47 5.03
CA TRP A 255 -4.70 3.22 5.19
C TRP A 255 -5.33 2.99 3.80
N HIS A 256 -6.64 2.87 3.71
CA HIS A 256 -7.32 2.66 2.43
C HIS A 256 -8.23 3.84 2.08
N LEU A 257 -8.49 4.06 0.80
CA LEU A 257 -9.51 5.03 0.36
C LEU A 257 -10.87 4.77 1.02
N LEU A 258 -11.25 3.51 1.16
CA LEU A 258 -12.47 3.09 1.85
C LEU A 258 -12.54 3.53 3.33
N ASP A 259 -11.40 3.79 3.98
CA ASP A 259 -11.41 4.24 5.37
C ASP A 259 -12.02 5.65 5.49
N HIS A 260 -11.83 6.49 4.46
CA HIS A 260 -12.47 7.81 4.41
C HIS A 260 -14.00 7.76 4.31
N ALA A 261 -14.61 6.64 3.89
CA ALA A 261 -16.06 6.48 3.90
C ALA A 261 -16.64 6.32 5.31
N ARG A 262 -15.82 5.97 6.30
CA ARG A 262 -16.25 5.79 7.69
C ARG A 262 -16.79 7.09 8.29
N ASN A 263 -17.69 6.96 9.28
CA ASN A 263 -18.34 8.10 9.93
C ASN A 263 -19.02 9.03 8.90
N SER A 264 -19.68 8.45 7.90
CA SER A 264 -20.33 9.20 6.81
C SER A 264 -19.37 10.16 6.08
N GLY A 265 -18.19 9.66 5.76
CA GLY A 265 -17.17 10.42 5.01
C GLY A 265 -16.31 11.37 5.84
N LYS A 266 -16.41 11.34 7.18
CA LYS A 266 -15.70 12.26 8.09
C LYS A 266 -14.47 11.63 8.76
N TRP A 267 -14.11 10.41 8.42
CA TRP A 267 -12.91 9.79 8.98
C TRP A 267 -11.64 10.43 8.42
N LEU A 268 -10.69 10.69 9.30
CA LEU A 268 -9.38 11.22 8.96
C LEU A 268 -8.28 10.29 9.51
N PRO A 269 -7.14 10.16 8.82
CA PRO A 269 -5.98 9.47 9.35
C PRO A 269 -5.51 10.15 10.64
N PRO A 270 -5.04 9.39 11.64
CA PRO A 270 -4.67 9.93 12.94
C PRO A 270 -3.23 10.48 12.94
N LEU A 271 -2.99 11.53 12.16
CA LEU A 271 -1.70 12.21 12.00
C LEU A 271 -1.82 13.67 12.43
#